data_13229618329e18d4e35b592de818b710
#
_entry.id   13229618329e18d4e35b592de818b710
#
_cell.length_a   1.000
_cell.length_b   1.000
_cell.length_c   1.000
_cell.angle_alpha   90.00
_cell.angle_beta   90.00
_cell.angle_gamma   90.00
#
_symmetry.space_group_name_H-M   'P 1'
#
loop_
_entity.id
_entity.type
_entity.pdbx_description
1 polymer ?
#
loop_
_entity_poly.entity_id
_entity_poly.type
_entity_poly.pdbx_seq_one_letter_code
_entity_poly.pdbx_strand_id
1 'polypeptide(L)'
;TWDKVVKEQFEKRNPNRRVFQMTRAAFAGLQRYTFGWTGDCGNGDDVTQGWGQMANQIPVLLSAGLGIIPFTTCDITGYCGDIEDYPAMAELYTRWIQMGAFNPLSRIHHEGNVAVEPWLFGEEAEKNAKAAIELKYRLLPYIYTYAREAHETGLPLMRPMFLEYPADMETFSTDALFMFGSE
;
A
#
# COMPACT_ATOMS: atom_id res chain seq x y z
N THR A 1 -13.91 -1.87 -20.01
CA THR A 1 -13.53 -2.71 -18.86
C THR A 1 -14.58 -2.61 -17.77
N TRP A 2 -14.57 -3.57 -16.83
CA TRP A 2 -15.49 -3.61 -15.70
C TRP A 2 -15.41 -2.32 -14.84
N ASP A 3 -14.19 -1.91 -14.47
CA ASP A 3 -13.96 -0.71 -13.65
C ASP A 3 -14.55 0.57 -14.23
N LYS A 4 -14.44 0.73 -15.55
CA LYS A 4 -15.09 1.84 -16.27
C LYS A 4 -16.60 1.81 -16.09
N VAL A 5 -17.21 0.66 -16.31
CA VAL A 5 -18.68 0.50 -16.19
C VAL A 5 -19.15 0.79 -14.76
N VAL A 6 -18.44 0.27 -13.76
CA VAL A 6 -18.76 0.53 -12.34
C VAL A 6 -18.68 2.02 -12.04
N LYS A 7 -17.59 2.69 -12.42
CA LYS A 7 -17.43 4.13 -12.22
C LYS A 7 -18.53 4.93 -12.88
N GLU A 8 -18.78 4.73 -14.16
CA GLU A 8 -19.80 5.47 -14.92
C GLU A 8 -21.21 5.26 -14.35
N GLN A 9 -21.55 4.04 -13.94
CA GLN A 9 -22.85 3.77 -13.34
C GLN A 9 -22.98 4.35 -11.94
N PHE A 10 -21.91 4.36 -11.15
CA PHE A 10 -21.91 5.00 -9.83
C PHE A 10 -22.11 6.51 -9.97
N GLU A 11 -21.33 7.19 -10.81
CA GLU A 11 -21.40 8.63 -11.03
C GLU A 11 -22.75 9.06 -11.59
N LYS A 12 -23.33 8.27 -12.50
CA LYS A 12 -24.67 8.53 -13.02
C LYS A 12 -25.76 8.50 -11.95
N ARG A 13 -25.64 7.59 -10.98
CA ARG A 13 -26.61 7.44 -9.89
C ARG A 13 -26.33 8.37 -8.71
N ASN A 14 -25.11 8.84 -8.57
CA ASN A 14 -24.63 9.65 -7.45
C ASN A 14 -23.83 10.86 -7.95
N PRO A 15 -24.48 11.83 -8.64
CA PRO A 15 -23.78 12.91 -9.34
C PRO A 15 -22.95 13.84 -8.43
N ASN A 16 -23.26 13.83 -7.13
CA ASN A 16 -22.58 14.67 -6.12
C ASN A 16 -21.57 13.87 -5.26
N ARG A 17 -21.25 12.63 -5.64
CA ARG A 17 -20.33 11.77 -4.88
C ARG A 17 -19.23 11.24 -5.79
N ARG A 18 -18.00 11.21 -5.27
CA ARG A 18 -16.89 10.55 -5.93
C ARG A 18 -16.99 9.04 -5.72
N VAL A 19 -16.69 8.28 -6.76
CA VAL A 19 -16.54 6.83 -6.64
C VAL A 19 -15.25 6.51 -5.88
N PHE A 20 -15.33 5.53 -5.00
CA PHE A 20 -14.18 4.84 -4.45
C PHE A 20 -14.33 3.37 -4.81
N GLN A 21 -13.39 2.85 -5.58
CA GLN A 21 -13.33 1.44 -5.92
C GLN A 21 -11.89 0.98 -6.00
N MET A 22 -11.66 -0.29 -5.72
CA MET A 22 -10.37 -0.93 -5.76
C MET A 22 -10.49 -2.23 -6.54
N THR A 23 -9.49 -2.54 -7.36
CA THR A 23 -9.47 -3.74 -8.18
C THR A 23 -8.11 -4.42 -8.13
N ARG A 24 -8.12 -5.75 -8.17
CA ARG A 24 -6.91 -6.57 -8.23
C ARG A 24 -6.33 -6.64 -9.64
N ALA A 25 -7.18 -6.67 -10.65
CA ALA A 25 -6.75 -6.77 -12.04
C ALA A 25 -6.34 -5.40 -12.56
N ALA A 26 -5.07 -5.25 -12.93
CA ALA A 26 -4.50 -4.00 -13.42
C ALA A 26 -4.02 -4.13 -14.86
N PHE A 27 -4.22 -3.07 -15.63
CA PHE A 27 -3.66 -2.85 -16.96
C PHE A 27 -3.57 -1.35 -17.24
N ALA A 28 -2.77 -0.94 -18.21
CA ALA A 28 -2.62 0.45 -18.59
C ALA A 28 -4.00 1.10 -18.86
N GLY A 29 -4.27 2.23 -18.18
CA GLY A 29 -5.55 2.92 -18.20
C GLY A 29 -6.44 2.69 -16.98
N LEU A 30 -6.07 1.77 -16.07
CA LEU A 30 -6.79 1.50 -14.82
C LEU A 30 -6.88 2.75 -13.93
N GLN A 31 -5.83 3.52 -13.86
CA GLN A 31 -5.73 4.74 -13.05
C GLN A 31 -6.85 5.76 -13.29
N ARG A 32 -7.56 5.65 -14.39
CA ARG A 32 -8.73 6.50 -14.70
C ARG A 32 -9.97 6.15 -13.89
N TYR A 33 -10.02 4.94 -13.35
CA TYR A 33 -11.26 4.37 -12.84
C TYR A 33 -11.17 3.92 -11.39
N THR A 34 -10.03 3.43 -10.93
CA THR A 34 -9.93 2.70 -9.67
C THR A 34 -8.50 2.72 -9.11
N PHE A 35 -8.38 2.36 -7.85
CA PHE A 35 -7.10 2.00 -7.22
C PHE A 35 -6.77 0.53 -7.50
N GLY A 36 -5.46 0.23 -7.54
CA GLY A 36 -4.97 -1.13 -7.58
C GLY A 36 -4.58 -1.66 -6.20
N TRP A 37 -4.55 -2.98 -6.06
CA TRP A 37 -3.78 -3.62 -5.00
C TRP A 37 -3.10 -4.89 -5.53
N THR A 38 -2.05 -5.34 -4.83
CA THR A 38 -1.19 -6.43 -5.28
C THR A 38 -1.83 -7.82 -5.16
N GLY A 39 -3.02 -7.90 -4.58
CA GLY A 39 -3.71 -9.16 -4.31
C GLY A 39 -3.25 -9.81 -3.02
N ASP A 40 -3.48 -11.10 -2.91
CA ASP A 40 -3.35 -11.91 -1.72
C ASP A 40 -1.87 -12.19 -1.38
N CYS A 41 -1.17 -11.17 -0.88
CA CYS A 41 0.15 -11.36 -0.29
C CYS A 41 0.00 -12.00 1.10
N GLY A 42 0.75 -13.06 1.39
CA GLY A 42 0.63 -13.79 2.64
C GLY A 42 1.56 -13.31 3.73
N ASN A 43 1.23 -13.66 4.98
CA ASN A 43 2.20 -13.66 6.07
C ASN A 43 3.13 -14.88 5.99
N GLY A 44 2.74 -15.86 5.14
CA GLY A 44 3.35 -17.19 5.13
C GLY A 44 2.89 -18.05 6.32
N ASP A 45 3.20 -19.31 6.26
CA ASP A 45 2.93 -20.24 7.36
C ASP A 45 3.90 -20.04 8.52
N ASP A 46 4.92 -19.20 8.33
CA ASP A 46 5.87 -18.79 9.36
C ASP A 46 6.32 -17.33 9.18
N VAL A 47 6.91 -16.77 10.22
CA VAL A 47 7.41 -15.38 10.27
C VAL A 47 8.44 -15.10 9.17
N THR A 48 9.26 -16.08 8.81
CA THR A 48 10.33 -15.91 7.80
C THR A 48 9.74 -15.66 6.41
N GLN A 49 8.70 -16.42 6.04
CA GLN A 49 7.97 -16.19 4.79
C GLN A 49 7.28 -14.83 4.79
N GLY A 50 6.69 -14.44 5.91
CA GLY A 50 6.02 -13.15 6.08
C GLY A 50 6.94 -11.96 5.83
N TRP A 51 8.20 -12.01 6.29
CA TRP A 51 9.22 -10.99 6.01
C TRP A 51 9.53 -10.88 4.51
N GLY A 52 9.68 -12.00 3.84
CA GLY A 52 9.90 -12.05 2.38
C GLY A 52 8.71 -11.48 1.61
N GLN A 53 7.50 -11.81 2.02
CA GLN A 53 6.28 -11.29 1.42
C GLN A 53 6.17 -9.77 1.58
N MET A 54 6.46 -9.24 2.76
CA MET A 54 6.47 -7.80 3.01
C MET A 54 7.52 -7.08 2.15
N ALA A 55 8.75 -7.58 2.15
CA ALA A 55 9.86 -6.99 1.38
C ALA A 55 9.53 -6.91 -0.12
N ASN A 56 8.90 -7.95 -0.67
CA ASN A 56 8.50 -8.00 -2.08
C ASN A 56 7.43 -6.96 -2.45
N GLN A 57 6.64 -6.46 -1.49
CA GLN A 57 5.61 -5.45 -1.82
C GLN A 57 6.23 -4.13 -2.25
N ILE A 58 7.38 -3.73 -1.71
CA ILE A 58 8.01 -2.45 -2.02
C ILE A 58 8.33 -2.34 -3.52
N PRO A 59 9.15 -3.25 -4.12
CA PRO A 59 9.45 -3.17 -5.54
C PRO A 59 8.21 -3.36 -6.43
N VAL A 60 7.22 -4.14 -6.00
CA VAL A 60 5.96 -4.29 -6.76
C VAL A 60 5.17 -2.97 -6.80
N LEU A 61 5.05 -2.28 -5.67
CA LEU A 61 4.36 -0.98 -5.60
C LEU A 61 5.10 0.10 -6.39
N LEU A 62 6.44 0.14 -6.31
CA LEU A 62 7.26 1.05 -7.10
C LEU A 62 7.12 0.77 -8.61
N SER A 63 7.11 -0.50 -9.00
CA SER A 63 6.90 -0.91 -10.40
C SER A 63 5.51 -0.53 -10.91
N ALA A 64 4.48 -0.65 -10.08
CA ALA A 64 3.14 -0.19 -10.42
C ALA A 64 3.10 1.33 -10.66
N GLY A 65 3.79 2.11 -9.82
CA GLY A 65 3.94 3.56 -9.99
C GLY A 65 4.62 3.91 -11.31
N LEU A 66 5.72 3.24 -11.66
CA LEU A 66 6.40 3.37 -12.95
C LEU A 66 5.51 2.96 -14.14
N GLY A 67 4.62 1.99 -13.93
CA GLY A 67 3.59 1.57 -14.89
C GLY A 67 2.42 2.53 -15.03
N ILE A 68 2.51 3.74 -14.44
CA ILE A 68 1.46 4.77 -14.44
C ILE A 68 0.18 4.27 -13.71
N ILE A 69 0.36 3.48 -12.65
CA ILE A 69 -0.71 3.07 -11.71
C ILE A 69 -0.29 3.54 -10.30
N PRO A 70 -0.22 4.85 -10.05
CA PRO A 70 0.41 5.43 -8.87
C PRO A 70 -0.36 5.17 -7.56
N PHE A 71 -1.64 4.81 -7.66
CA PHE A 71 -2.50 4.54 -6.51
C PHE A 71 -2.69 3.04 -6.35
N THR A 72 -1.61 2.35 -6.02
CA THR A 72 -1.61 0.92 -5.73
C THR A 72 -1.22 0.69 -4.28
N THR A 73 -1.82 -0.29 -3.65
CA THR A 73 -1.53 -0.72 -2.28
C THR A 73 -1.28 -2.22 -2.22
N CYS A 74 -0.95 -2.71 -1.05
CA CYS A 74 -0.95 -4.13 -0.72
C CYS A 74 -1.89 -4.38 0.48
N ASP A 75 -2.13 -5.63 0.78
CA ASP A 75 -2.81 -6.02 2.00
C ASP A 75 -1.84 -5.88 3.17
N ILE A 76 -1.97 -4.78 3.93
CA ILE A 76 -1.12 -4.50 5.08
C ILE A 76 -1.38 -5.58 6.13
N THR A 77 -0.32 -6.16 6.66
CA THR A 77 -0.25 -7.32 7.54
C THR A 77 -0.28 -8.68 6.82
N GLY A 78 -0.40 -8.68 5.49
CA GLY A 78 -0.56 -9.89 4.70
C GLY A 78 -2.00 -10.43 4.73
N TYR A 79 -2.45 -10.96 3.60
CA TYR A 79 -3.83 -11.42 3.43
C TYR A 79 -4.05 -12.85 3.93
N CYS A 80 -3.17 -13.78 3.60
CA CYS A 80 -3.33 -15.20 3.89
C CYS A 80 -2.24 -15.76 4.81
N GLY A 81 -2.58 -16.85 5.46
CA GLY A 81 -1.78 -17.55 6.45
C GLY A 81 -2.40 -17.46 7.84
N ASP A 82 -2.41 -18.57 8.56
CA ASP A 82 -2.91 -18.61 9.93
C ASP A 82 -1.94 -17.90 10.89
N ILE A 83 -2.48 -17.25 11.89
CA ILE A 83 -1.70 -16.64 12.99
C ILE A 83 -1.94 -17.46 14.25
N GLU A 84 -1.09 -18.43 14.47
CA GLU A 84 -1.17 -19.29 15.66
C GLU A 84 -0.52 -18.63 16.90
N ASP A 85 0.53 -17.82 16.67
CA ASP A 85 1.29 -17.16 17.73
C ASP A 85 1.40 -15.66 17.44
N TYR A 86 0.46 -14.88 17.93
CA TYR A 86 0.44 -13.41 17.77
C TYR A 86 1.67 -12.71 18.34
N PRO A 87 2.18 -13.05 19.54
CA PRO A 87 3.44 -12.51 20.05
C PRO A 87 4.65 -12.74 19.14
N ALA A 88 4.77 -13.92 18.54
CA ALA A 88 5.86 -14.21 17.61
C ALA A 88 5.79 -13.37 16.33
N MET A 89 4.58 -12.99 15.91
CA MET A 89 4.34 -12.16 14.74
C MET A 89 4.41 -10.64 15.03
N ALA A 90 4.57 -10.22 16.27
CA ALA A 90 4.39 -8.81 16.68
C ALA A 90 5.36 -7.85 15.99
N GLU A 91 6.62 -8.23 15.77
CA GLU A 91 7.57 -7.37 15.07
C GLU A 91 7.23 -7.26 13.57
N LEU A 92 6.95 -8.36 12.91
CA LEU A 92 6.53 -8.36 11.50
C LEU A 92 5.27 -7.50 11.30
N TYR A 93 4.27 -7.68 12.17
CA TYR A 93 3.06 -6.87 12.16
C TYR A 93 3.37 -5.38 12.29
N THR A 94 4.21 -5.02 13.25
CA THR A 94 4.63 -3.63 13.46
C THR A 94 5.28 -3.05 12.21
N ARG A 95 6.17 -3.79 11.55
CA ARG A 95 6.84 -3.32 10.32
C ARG A 95 5.88 -3.18 9.15
N TRP A 96 4.92 -4.09 9.00
CA TRP A 96 3.86 -3.95 8.02
C TRP A 96 3.07 -2.64 8.20
N ILE A 97 2.66 -2.32 9.44
CA ILE A 97 1.91 -1.09 9.71
C ILE A 97 2.77 0.15 9.46
N GLN A 98 4.04 0.13 9.84
CA GLN A 98 4.98 1.21 9.57
C GLN A 98 5.17 1.44 8.07
N MET A 99 5.37 0.38 7.30
CA MET A 99 5.42 0.47 5.83
C MET A 99 4.11 1.02 5.26
N GLY A 100 2.98 0.55 5.78
CA GLY A 100 1.65 0.99 5.38
C GLY A 100 1.40 2.49 5.57
N ALA A 101 2.09 3.14 6.53
CA ALA A 101 2.00 4.57 6.72
C ALA A 101 2.50 5.36 5.48
N PHE A 102 3.41 4.78 4.72
CA PHE A 102 4.01 5.37 3.51
C PHE A 102 3.49 4.77 2.19
N ASN A 103 2.43 4.00 2.22
CA ASN A 103 1.74 3.59 1.00
C ASN A 103 0.74 4.68 0.56
N PRO A 104 0.43 4.84 -0.73
CA PRO A 104 -0.60 5.77 -1.20
C PRO A 104 -1.96 5.51 -0.55
N LEU A 105 -2.34 4.26 -0.42
CA LEU A 105 -3.52 3.78 0.29
C LEU A 105 -3.09 2.78 1.36
N SER A 106 -3.70 2.80 2.54
CA SER A 106 -3.43 1.84 3.61
C SER A 106 -4.71 1.12 4.01
N ARG A 107 -4.66 -0.20 3.98
CA ARG A 107 -5.75 -1.07 4.40
C ARG A 107 -5.15 -2.28 5.13
N ILE A 108 -5.47 -2.43 6.41
CA ILE A 108 -5.21 -3.68 7.13
C ILE A 108 -6.23 -4.70 6.64
N HIS A 109 -5.78 -5.84 6.18
CA HIS A 109 -6.65 -6.84 5.59
C HIS A 109 -6.06 -8.24 5.72
N HIS A 110 -6.93 -9.17 6.13
CA HIS A 110 -6.60 -10.58 6.24
C HIS A 110 -7.82 -11.42 5.81
N GLU A 111 -7.60 -12.67 5.45
CA GLU A 111 -8.66 -13.59 5.04
C GLU A 111 -9.44 -14.17 6.25
N GLY A 112 -10.63 -14.68 5.94
CA GLY A 112 -11.39 -15.53 6.84
C GLY A 112 -11.73 -14.89 8.17
N ASN A 113 -11.53 -15.66 9.23
CA ASN A 113 -11.83 -15.29 10.62
C ASN A 113 -10.57 -14.97 11.41
N VAL A 114 -9.43 -14.77 10.77
CA VAL A 114 -8.18 -14.41 11.46
C VAL A 114 -8.22 -12.92 11.78
N ALA A 115 -8.22 -12.62 13.06
CA ALA A 115 -8.22 -11.25 13.55
C ALA A 115 -6.81 -10.64 13.42
N VAL A 116 -6.73 -9.38 13.02
CA VAL A 116 -5.45 -8.65 12.83
C VAL A 116 -5.47 -7.27 13.48
N GLU A 117 -6.24 -7.13 14.52
CA GLU A 117 -6.29 -5.90 15.30
C GLU A 117 -5.03 -5.75 16.17
N PRO A 118 -4.50 -4.51 16.32
CA PRO A 118 -3.21 -4.25 16.94
C PRO A 118 -3.03 -4.82 18.36
N TRP A 119 -4.10 -4.80 19.16
CA TRP A 119 -4.06 -5.28 20.54
C TRP A 119 -3.84 -6.79 20.70
N LEU A 120 -4.00 -7.57 19.65
CA LEU A 120 -3.75 -9.01 19.66
C LEU A 120 -2.27 -9.34 19.65
N PHE A 121 -1.44 -8.44 19.12
CA PHE A 121 0.01 -8.59 18.97
C PHE A 121 0.81 -8.09 20.19
N GLY A 122 0.12 -7.67 21.24
CA GLY A 122 0.71 -7.18 22.50
C GLY A 122 0.84 -5.65 22.57
N GLU A 123 1.03 -5.15 23.78
CA GLU A 123 1.00 -3.71 24.10
C GLU A 123 2.02 -2.87 23.31
N GLU A 124 3.21 -3.40 23.05
CA GLU A 124 4.24 -2.70 22.29
C GLU A 124 3.86 -2.60 20.81
N ALA A 125 3.36 -3.68 20.22
CA ALA A 125 2.89 -3.68 18.83
C ALA A 125 1.69 -2.75 18.67
N GLU A 126 0.73 -2.76 19.60
CA GLU A 126 -0.41 -1.83 19.59
C GLU A 126 0.05 -0.38 19.65
N LYS A 127 0.96 -0.04 20.56
CA LYS A 127 1.52 1.31 20.68
C LYS A 127 2.20 1.76 19.39
N ASN A 128 3.02 0.90 18.80
CA ASN A 128 3.75 1.20 17.56
C ASN A 128 2.80 1.31 16.37
N ALA A 129 1.82 0.44 16.27
CA ALA A 129 0.78 0.50 15.25
C ALA A 129 -0.03 1.80 15.33
N LYS A 130 -0.46 2.18 16.54
CA LYS A 130 -1.15 3.44 16.78
C LYS A 130 -0.31 4.63 16.31
N ALA A 131 0.98 4.68 16.68
CA ALA A 131 1.86 5.76 16.28
C ALA A 131 2.02 5.86 14.75
N ALA A 132 2.15 4.74 14.05
CA ALA A 132 2.25 4.68 12.60
C ALA A 132 0.93 5.10 11.91
N ILE A 133 -0.20 4.68 12.43
CA ILE A 133 -1.52 5.08 11.92
C ILE A 133 -1.75 6.58 12.14
N GLU A 134 -1.44 7.11 13.32
CA GLU A 134 -1.52 8.55 13.59
C GLU A 134 -0.58 9.36 12.69
N LEU A 135 0.62 8.86 12.41
CA LEU A 135 1.52 9.46 11.42
C LEU A 135 0.86 9.50 10.04
N LYS A 136 0.26 8.41 9.59
CA LYS A 136 -0.48 8.36 8.31
C LYS A 136 -1.55 9.45 8.25
N TYR A 137 -2.34 9.62 9.31
CA TYR A 137 -3.37 10.66 9.37
C TYR A 137 -2.78 12.07 9.32
N ARG A 138 -1.66 12.32 9.99
CA ARG A 138 -0.97 13.61 9.92
C ARG A 138 -0.39 13.89 8.53
N LEU A 139 -0.01 12.85 7.79
CA LEU A 139 0.51 12.95 6.42
C LEU A 139 -0.59 13.12 5.37
N LEU A 140 -1.89 13.03 5.71
CA LEU A 140 -2.97 13.13 4.72
C LEU A 140 -2.91 14.39 3.84
N PRO A 141 -2.63 15.60 4.35
CA PRO A 141 -2.49 16.77 3.48
C PRO A 141 -1.31 16.66 2.51
N TYR A 142 -0.19 16.10 2.96
CA TYR A 142 0.98 15.81 2.13
C TYR A 142 0.63 14.79 1.04
N ILE A 143 0.05 13.66 1.42
CA ILE A 143 -0.39 12.60 0.51
C ILE A 143 -1.37 13.16 -0.54
N TYR A 144 -2.31 13.99 -0.12
CA TYR A 144 -3.29 14.59 -1.01
C TYR A 144 -2.64 15.53 -2.04
N THR A 145 -1.61 16.29 -1.62
CA THR A 145 -0.83 17.16 -2.50
C THR A 145 -0.11 16.35 -3.58
N TYR A 146 0.60 15.29 -3.20
CA TYR A 146 1.29 14.43 -4.16
C TYR A 146 0.34 13.54 -4.98
N ALA A 147 -0.83 13.22 -4.45
CA ALA A 147 -1.88 12.60 -5.26
C ALA A 147 -2.38 13.54 -6.36
N ARG A 148 -2.42 14.84 -6.11
CA ARG A 148 -2.72 15.86 -7.13
C ARG A 148 -1.60 15.95 -8.17
N GLU A 149 -0.34 15.95 -7.74
CA GLU A 149 0.81 15.92 -8.65
C GLU A 149 0.77 14.66 -9.54
N ALA A 150 0.53 13.49 -8.96
CA ALA A 150 0.40 12.24 -9.71
C ALA A 150 -0.75 12.29 -10.74
N HIS A 151 -1.86 12.94 -10.39
CA HIS A 151 -2.97 13.15 -11.33
C HIS A 151 -2.59 14.05 -12.51
N GLU A 152 -1.80 15.10 -12.28
CA GLU A 152 -1.46 16.08 -13.31
C GLU A 152 -0.27 15.65 -14.18
N THR A 153 0.71 14.99 -13.59
CA THR A 153 2.00 14.69 -14.22
C THR A 153 2.23 13.21 -14.48
N GLY A 154 1.53 12.33 -13.79
CA GLY A 154 1.80 10.89 -13.76
C GLY A 154 2.91 10.47 -12.80
N LEU A 155 3.59 11.42 -12.14
CA LEU A 155 4.67 11.11 -11.19
C LEU A 155 4.10 10.48 -9.91
N PRO A 156 4.48 9.24 -9.55
CA PRO A 156 3.87 8.56 -8.41
C PRO A 156 4.28 9.16 -7.07
N LEU A 157 3.46 8.94 -6.04
CA LEU A 157 3.78 9.30 -4.66
C LEU A 157 4.91 8.42 -4.09
N MET A 158 4.84 7.10 -4.29
CA MET A 158 5.97 6.19 -4.03
C MET A 158 6.87 6.16 -5.26
N ARG A 159 8.12 6.59 -5.11
CA ARG A 159 9.06 6.75 -6.22
C ARG A 159 10.32 5.93 -5.96
N PRO A 160 10.77 5.10 -6.90
CA PRO A 160 12.11 4.52 -6.79
C PRO A 160 13.16 5.63 -6.77
N MET A 161 14.22 5.43 -5.99
CA MET A 161 15.27 6.43 -5.77
C MET A 161 15.85 6.99 -7.07
N PHE A 162 15.99 6.17 -8.11
CA PHE A 162 16.55 6.61 -9.39
C PHE A 162 15.69 7.61 -10.18
N LEU A 163 14.41 7.78 -9.84
CA LEU A 163 13.59 8.84 -10.45
C LEU A 163 14.03 10.24 -10.00
N GLU A 164 14.44 10.37 -8.75
CA GLU A 164 14.91 11.63 -8.18
C GLU A 164 16.44 11.81 -8.33
N TYR A 165 17.19 10.71 -8.31
CA TYR A 165 18.65 10.69 -8.36
C TYR A 165 19.19 9.82 -9.51
N PRO A 166 18.87 10.13 -10.79
CA PRO A 166 19.20 9.27 -11.93
C PRO A 166 20.73 9.20 -12.23
N ALA A 167 21.52 10.13 -11.73
CA ALA A 167 22.97 10.13 -11.89
C ALA A 167 23.69 9.26 -10.85
N ASP A 168 23.03 8.86 -9.81
CA ASP A 168 23.57 7.99 -8.78
C ASP A 168 23.25 6.52 -9.08
N MET A 169 24.26 5.78 -9.52
CA MET A 169 24.08 4.38 -9.92
C MET A 169 23.72 3.44 -8.77
N GLU A 170 23.99 3.81 -7.51
CA GLU A 170 23.60 3.00 -6.35
C GLU A 170 22.08 2.96 -6.21
N THR A 171 21.37 3.98 -6.65
CA THR A 171 19.90 4.05 -6.57
C THR A 171 19.17 2.99 -7.39
N PHE A 172 19.84 2.39 -8.37
CA PHE A 172 19.27 1.32 -9.20
C PHE A 172 19.32 -0.07 -8.54
N SER A 173 20.01 -0.20 -7.42
CA SER A 173 20.14 -1.44 -6.66
C SER A 173 19.50 -1.40 -5.27
N THR A 174 18.62 -0.41 -5.02
CA THR A 174 18.00 -0.21 -3.72
C THR A 174 16.52 -0.66 -3.74
N ASP A 175 16.24 -1.93 -3.49
CA ASP A 175 14.87 -2.48 -3.56
C ASP A 175 13.98 -2.07 -2.38
N ALA A 176 14.59 -1.71 -1.24
CA ALA A 176 13.87 -1.39 -0.01
C ALA A 176 13.79 0.13 0.29
N LEU A 177 14.43 0.96 -0.53
CA LEU A 177 14.42 2.42 -0.38
C LEU A 177 13.57 3.07 -1.46
N PHE A 178 12.78 4.04 -1.04
CA PHE A 178 11.98 4.83 -1.96
C PHE A 178 11.75 6.23 -1.42
N MET A 179 11.47 7.15 -2.32
CA MET A 179 10.99 8.48 -1.97
C MET A 179 9.48 8.45 -1.79
N PHE A 180 8.99 9.19 -0.81
CA PHE A 180 7.56 9.40 -0.60
C PHE A 180 7.22 10.86 -0.93
N GLY A 181 6.80 11.11 -2.14
CA GLY A 181 6.81 12.45 -2.73
C GLY A 181 8.26 12.87 -3.02
N SER A 182 8.67 14.02 -2.51
CA SER A 182 10.04 14.55 -2.64
C SER A 182 10.96 14.21 -1.46
N GLU A 183 10.48 13.47 -0.46
CA GLU A 183 11.20 13.15 0.79
C GLU A 183 11.50 11.66 0.92
#